data_4158ca16c6902b35cd9f1399625edad0
#
_entry.id   4158ca16c6902b35cd9f1399625edad0
#
_cell.length_a   1.000
_cell.length_b   1.000
_cell.length_c   1.000
_cell.angle_alpha   90.00
_cell.angle_beta   90.00
_cell.angle_gamma   90.00
#
_symmetry.space_group_name_H-M   'P 1'
#
loop_
_entity.id
_entity.type
_entity.pdbx_description
1 polymer ?
#
loop_
_entity_poly.entity_id
_entity_poly.type
_entity_poly.pdbx_seq_one_letter_code
_entity_poly.pdbx_strand_id
1 'polypeptide(L)'
;MDTSNLVLMRMPLGPLGTNCYVIGDKKVGEAVIIDPASTEVLEALKKYDLKPKAVLLTHGHGDHIGGVQGIVDANDIPIYIQHDDVKYLSDPELNLSNYSNPTPIIVKGRIEEVREGDHITCGSVDLTVYETPGHTPGGVCYYMPGLVFVGDTLFNQSIGRTDFVEGDYDTLIDAIKTKLYTLPDETMVYPGHGPETQIGYEKQYNPFVGA
;
A
#
# COMPACT_ATOMS: atom_id res chain seq x y z
N MET A 1 -5.66 -12.98 18.31
CA MET A 1 -6.32 -11.68 18.06
C MET A 1 -7.80 -11.97 17.77
N ASP A 2 -8.73 -11.24 18.34
CA ASP A 2 -10.16 -11.40 17.98
C ASP A 2 -10.41 -10.67 16.66
N THR A 3 -10.57 -11.42 15.58
CA THR A 3 -10.79 -10.90 14.22
C THR A 3 -12.27 -10.76 13.86
N SER A 4 -13.18 -11.01 14.81
CA SER A 4 -14.63 -11.00 14.53
C SER A 4 -15.18 -9.67 14.05
N ASN A 5 -14.50 -8.57 14.38
CA ASN A 5 -14.85 -7.20 13.97
C ASN A 5 -13.98 -6.67 12.84
N LEU A 6 -13.00 -7.44 12.39
CA LEU A 6 -12.11 -7.01 11.31
C LEU A 6 -12.87 -6.93 9.99
N VAL A 7 -12.67 -5.82 9.28
CA VAL A 7 -13.11 -5.64 7.89
C VAL A 7 -11.87 -5.59 7.02
N LEU A 8 -11.83 -6.40 5.99
CA LEU A 8 -10.84 -6.31 4.93
C LEU A 8 -11.59 -6.29 3.58
N MET A 9 -11.36 -5.24 2.80
CA MET A 9 -11.91 -5.11 1.45
C MET A 9 -10.76 -4.88 0.48
N ARG A 10 -10.84 -5.51 -0.69
CA ARG A 10 -9.98 -5.26 -1.85
C ARG A 10 -10.84 -4.69 -2.97
N MET A 11 -10.39 -3.61 -3.56
CA MET A 11 -11.08 -2.92 -4.63
C MET A 11 -10.07 -2.54 -5.72
N PRO A 12 -10.06 -3.21 -6.88
CA PRO A 12 -9.28 -2.75 -8.02
C PRO A 12 -9.87 -1.43 -8.53
N LEU A 13 -9.11 -0.34 -8.44
CA LEU A 13 -9.55 1.02 -8.76
C LEU A 13 -8.61 1.69 -9.77
N GLY A 14 -9.09 2.76 -10.37
CA GLY A 14 -8.31 3.54 -11.33
C GLY A 14 -8.05 2.81 -12.65
N PRO A 15 -7.37 3.48 -13.61
CA PRO A 15 -7.19 2.96 -14.96
C PRO A 15 -6.27 1.73 -15.05
N LEU A 16 -5.36 1.55 -14.10
CA LEU A 16 -4.44 0.41 -14.03
C LEU A 16 -4.96 -0.74 -13.16
N GLY A 17 -6.16 -0.58 -12.55
CA GLY A 17 -6.75 -1.59 -11.68
C GLY A 17 -5.95 -1.83 -10.41
N THR A 18 -5.33 -0.79 -9.87
CA THR A 18 -4.55 -0.83 -8.63
C THR A 18 -5.43 -1.29 -7.47
N ASN A 19 -4.97 -2.27 -6.73
CA ASN A 19 -5.69 -2.79 -5.58
C ASN A 19 -5.66 -1.79 -4.42
N CYS A 20 -6.75 -1.05 -4.26
CA CYS A 20 -7.01 -0.30 -3.05
C CYS A 20 -7.51 -1.24 -1.96
N TYR A 21 -6.95 -1.15 -0.76
CA TYR A 21 -7.42 -1.93 0.38
C TYR A 21 -8.04 -1.02 1.43
N VAL A 22 -9.06 -1.55 2.10
CA VAL A 22 -9.63 -0.97 3.31
C VAL A 22 -9.50 -2.00 4.41
N ILE A 23 -8.84 -1.65 5.50
CA ILE A 23 -8.80 -2.47 6.69
C ILE A 23 -9.28 -1.67 7.90
N GLY A 24 -10.22 -2.23 8.66
CA GLY A 24 -10.85 -1.50 9.74
C GLY A 24 -11.50 -2.40 10.78
N ASP A 25 -12.08 -1.76 11.78
CA ASP A 25 -12.75 -2.40 12.90
C ASP A 25 -14.20 -1.91 13.01
N LYS A 26 -15.16 -2.82 12.77
CA LYS A 26 -16.60 -2.54 12.88
C LYS A 26 -17.01 -2.07 14.25
N LYS A 27 -16.33 -2.49 15.31
CA LYS A 27 -16.69 -2.15 16.69
C LYS A 27 -16.47 -0.65 16.96
N VAL A 28 -15.41 -0.06 16.38
CA VAL A 28 -15.14 1.37 16.51
C VAL A 28 -15.68 2.18 15.34
N GLY A 29 -16.06 1.51 14.23
CA GLY A 29 -16.60 2.16 13.04
C GLY A 29 -15.55 2.95 12.26
N GLU A 30 -14.27 2.57 12.31
CA GLU A 30 -13.15 3.24 11.67
C GLU A 30 -12.36 2.29 10.77
N ALA A 31 -11.73 2.83 9.74
CA ALA A 31 -10.86 2.10 8.84
C ALA A 31 -9.70 2.97 8.32
N VAL A 32 -8.61 2.35 7.95
CA VAL A 32 -7.56 2.95 7.12
C VAL A 32 -7.71 2.50 5.68
N ILE A 33 -7.31 3.37 4.76
CA ILE A 33 -7.36 3.15 3.32
C ILE A 33 -5.92 3.02 2.83
N ILE A 34 -5.61 1.97 2.10
CA ILE A 34 -4.28 1.73 1.56
C ILE A 34 -4.35 1.87 0.03
N ASP A 35 -3.48 2.71 -0.53
CA ASP A 35 -3.30 2.96 -1.96
C ASP A 35 -4.62 3.29 -2.71
N PRO A 36 -5.32 4.36 -2.35
CA PRO A 36 -6.58 4.71 -3.01
C PRO A 36 -6.35 5.33 -4.40
N ALA A 37 -6.36 4.49 -5.42
CA ALA A 37 -6.27 4.91 -6.83
C ALA A 37 -7.45 5.79 -7.30
N SER A 38 -8.58 5.78 -6.58
CA SER A 38 -9.79 6.54 -6.87
C SER A 38 -10.57 6.84 -5.60
N THR A 39 -11.42 7.88 -5.63
CA THR A 39 -12.33 8.24 -4.52
C THR A 39 -13.51 7.27 -4.35
N GLU A 40 -13.71 6.33 -5.26
CA GLU A 40 -14.79 5.33 -5.20
C GLU A 40 -14.76 4.50 -3.91
N VAL A 41 -13.60 4.36 -3.27
CA VAL A 41 -13.45 3.70 -1.96
C VAL A 41 -14.35 4.32 -0.88
N LEU A 42 -14.68 5.63 -0.97
CA LEU A 42 -15.56 6.30 -0.01
C LEU A 42 -17.00 5.75 -0.03
N GLU A 43 -17.48 5.29 -1.19
CA GLU A 43 -18.79 4.65 -1.29
C GLU A 43 -18.81 3.28 -0.59
N ALA A 44 -17.70 2.54 -0.67
CA ALA A 44 -17.58 1.28 0.07
C ALA A 44 -17.56 1.52 1.59
N LEU A 45 -16.81 2.52 2.05
CA LEU A 45 -16.79 2.89 3.48
C LEU A 45 -18.19 3.23 4.00
N LYS A 46 -18.95 4.06 3.27
CA LYS A 46 -20.36 4.39 3.62
C LYS A 46 -21.23 3.14 3.71
N LYS A 47 -21.11 2.22 2.74
CA LYS A 47 -21.90 0.98 2.71
C LYS A 47 -21.68 0.12 3.95
N TYR A 48 -20.48 0.14 4.53
CA TYR A 48 -20.13 -0.63 5.71
C TYR A 48 -20.14 0.17 7.01
N ASP A 49 -20.63 1.42 6.98
CA ASP A 49 -20.71 2.34 8.12
C ASP A 49 -19.33 2.55 8.79
N LEU A 50 -18.30 2.73 7.95
CA LEU A 50 -16.93 2.96 8.38
C LEU A 50 -16.50 4.40 8.04
N LYS A 51 -15.81 5.03 8.98
CA LYS A 51 -15.19 6.34 8.79
C LYS A 51 -13.71 6.17 8.43
N PRO A 52 -13.20 6.86 7.41
CA PRO A 52 -11.77 6.84 7.13
C PRO A 52 -11.02 7.54 8.26
N LYS A 53 -9.95 6.93 8.75
CA LYS A 53 -9.08 7.46 9.81
C LYS A 53 -7.76 7.99 9.25
N ALA A 54 -7.26 7.35 8.21
CA ALA A 54 -6.01 7.70 7.54
C ALA A 54 -5.97 7.11 6.13
N VAL A 55 -5.15 7.72 5.28
CA VAL A 55 -4.65 7.11 4.05
C VAL A 55 -3.23 6.62 4.30
N LEU A 56 -2.93 5.38 3.93
CA LEU A 56 -1.61 4.78 3.99
C LEU A 56 -1.14 4.54 2.55
N LEU A 57 0.05 5.00 2.22
CA LEU A 57 0.64 4.79 0.91
C LEU A 57 1.79 3.81 1.02
N THR A 58 1.76 2.76 0.20
CA THR A 58 2.89 1.83 0.10
C THR A 58 4.05 2.50 -0.62
N HIS A 59 3.75 3.39 -1.58
CA HIS A 59 4.71 4.21 -2.32
C HIS A 59 3.98 5.36 -3.05
N GLY A 60 4.72 6.22 -3.74
CA GLY A 60 4.20 7.47 -4.27
C GLY A 60 3.77 7.46 -5.74
N HIS A 61 3.65 6.32 -6.45
CA HIS A 61 3.25 6.33 -7.87
C HIS A 61 1.79 6.75 -8.07
N GLY A 62 1.54 7.39 -9.21
CA GLY A 62 0.28 8.07 -9.52
C GLY A 62 -0.96 7.18 -9.49
N ASP A 63 -0.83 5.93 -9.87
CA ASP A 63 -1.92 4.97 -9.83
C ASP A 63 -2.27 4.48 -8.42
N HIS A 64 -1.38 4.66 -7.43
CA HIS A 64 -1.64 4.41 -6.01
C HIS A 64 -2.21 5.64 -5.28
N ILE A 65 -1.93 6.84 -5.79
CA ILE A 65 -2.30 8.09 -5.11
C ILE A 65 -3.48 8.84 -5.77
N GLY A 66 -4.06 8.31 -6.84
CA GLY A 66 -5.05 9.00 -7.68
C GLY A 66 -6.30 9.51 -6.97
N GLY A 67 -6.73 8.80 -5.93
CA GLY A 67 -7.89 9.19 -5.10
C GLY A 67 -7.55 10.03 -3.87
N VAL A 68 -6.27 10.12 -3.50
CA VAL A 68 -5.85 10.67 -2.20
C VAL A 68 -6.35 12.09 -1.99
N GLN A 69 -6.13 13.01 -2.95
CA GLN A 69 -6.53 14.41 -2.81
C GLN A 69 -8.04 14.55 -2.54
N GLY A 70 -8.87 13.85 -3.33
CA GLY A 70 -10.32 13.91 -3.13
C GLY A 70 -10.79 13.30 -1.79
N ILE A 71 -10.05 12.32 -1.27
CA ILE A 71 -10.33 11.70 0.03
C ILE A 71 -10.00 12.67 1.17
N VAL A 72 -8.82 13.29 1.15
CA VAL A 72 -8.40 14.21 2.23
C VAL A 72 -9.13 15.55 2.18
N ASP A 73 -9.57 16.01 1.00
CA ASP A 73 -10.42 17.19 0.87
C ASP A 73 -11.82 16.96 1.47
N ALA A 74 -12.31 15.73 1.42
CA ALA A 74 -13.60 15.34 2.00
C ALA A 74 -13.51 14.97 3.49
N ASN A 75 -12.32 14.67 3.99
CA ASN A 75 -12.08 14.14 5.34
C ASN A 75 -10.77 14.73 5.88
N ASP A 76 -10.79 15.33 7.06
CA ASP A 76 -9.56 15.84 7.71
C ASP A 76 -8.76 14.70 8.34
N ILE A 77 -8.08 13.91 7.50
CA ILE A 77 -7.29 12.74 7.88
C ILE A 77 -5.84 12.83 7.38
N PRO A 78 -4.88 12.22 8.07
CA PRO A 78 -3.48 12.18 7.65
C PRO A 78 -3.25 11.24 6.47
N ILE A 79 -2.16 11.52 5.75
CA ILE A 79 -1.56 10.67 4.73
C ILE A 79 -0.24 10.16 5.29
N TYR A 80 -0.12 8.85 5.43
CA TYR A 80 1.11 8.20 5.84
C TYR A 80 1.90 7.74 4.61
N ILE A 81 3.16 8.12 4.54
CA ILE A 81 4.09 7.77 3.46
C ILE A 81 5.52 7.76 4.01
N GLN A 82 6.40 6.96 3.45
CA GLN A 82 7.81 6.96 3.83
C GLN A 82 8.52 8.22 3.28
N HIS A 83 9.50 8.71 4.04
CA HIS A 83 10.21 9.98 3.79
C HIS A 83 10.69 10.17 2.34
N ASP A 84 11.34 9.14 1.77
CA ASP A 84 11.97 9.25 0.45
C ASP A 84 10.94 9.37 -0.68
N ASP A 85 9.69 8.95 -0.44
CA ASP A 85 8.58 9.04 -1.40
C ASP A 85 7.69 10.28 -1.19
N VAL A 86 7.91 11.10 -0.17
CA VAL A 86 7.14 12.35 0.04
C VAL A 86 7.20 13.26 -1.21
N LYS A 87 8.34 13.34 -1.87
CA LYS A 87 8.54 14.15 -3.09
C LYS A 87 7.66 13.71 -4.26
N TYR A 88 7.29 12.41 -4.34
CA TYR A 88 6.40 11.87 -5.38
C TYR A 88 5.00 12.49 -5.31
N LEU A 89 4.54 12.88 -4.13
CA LEU A 89 3.22 13.50 -3.95
C LEU A 89 3.07 14.84 -4.68
N SER A 90 4.17 15.52 -4.96
CA SER A 90 4.17 16.84 -5.60
C SER A 90 4.86 16.89 -6.96
N ASP A 91 5.47 15.80 -7.40
CA ASP A 91 6.20 15.72 -8.66
C ASP A 91 5.58 14.70 -9.62
N PRO A 92 4.81 15.16 -10.64
CA PRO A 92 4.16 14.29 -11.62
C PRO A 92 5.11 13.50 -12.53
N GLU A 93 6.37 13.90 -12.66
CA GLU A 93 7.39 13.11 -13.37
C GLU A 93 7.82 11.91 -12.53
N LEU A 94 8.10 12.11 -11.24
CA LEU A 94 8.47 11.04 -10.33
C LEU A 94 7.31 10.08 -10.10
N ASN A 95 6.10 10.59 -9.86
CA ASN A 95 4.93 9.74 -9.63
C ASN A 95 4.33 9.16 -10.92
N LEU A 96 4.90 9.45 -12.06
CA LEU A 96 4.53 8.95 -13.40
C LEU A 96 3.13 9.36 -13.87
N SER A 97 2.43 10.26 -13.18
CA SER A 97 1.08 10.67 -13.57
C SER A 97 1.05 11.52 -14.83
N ASN A 98 2.16 12.19 -15.20
CA ASN A 98 2.29 12.87 -16.48
C ASN A 98 2.12 11.93 -17.67
N TYR A 99 2.40 10.63 -17.50
CA TYR A 99 2.35 9.63 -18.56
C TYR A 99 1.09 8.76 -18.51
N SER A 100 0.50 8.60 -17.33
CA SER A 100 -0.59 7.64 -17.09
C SER A 100 -1.95 8.29 -16.90
N ASN A 101 -2.03 9.61 -16.67
CA ASN A 101 -3.28 10.31 -16.39
C ASN A 101 -3.50 11.50 -17.34
N PRO A 102 -4.77 11.82 -17.66
CA PRO A 102 -5.11 13.02 -18.43
C PRO A 102 -4.73 14.33 -17.74
N THR A 103 -4.66 14.32 -16.43
CA THR A 103 -4.24 15.46 -15.59
C THR A 103 -3.18 14.96 -14.60
N PRO A 104 -2.05 15.68 -14.47
CA PRO A 104 -1.03 15.36 -13.47
C PRO A 104 -1.60 15.32 -12.06
N ILE A 105 -1.15 14.33 -11.26
CA ILE A 105 -1.60 14.16 -9.88
C ILE A 105 -0.63 14.89 -8.96
N ILE A 106 -1.19 15.77 -8.13
CA ILE A 106 -0.49 16.44 -7.03
C ILE A 106 -1.33 16.26 -5.77
N VAL A 107 -0.70 15.77 -4.73
CA VAL A 107 -1.34 15.53 -3.44
C VAL A 107 -0.83 16.52 -2.41
N LYS A 108 -1.75 17.15 -1.69
CA LYS A 108 -1.49 18.07 -0.57
C LYS A 108 -2.32 17.66 0.62
N GLY A 109 -1.76 17.82 1.82
CA GLY A 109 -2.49 17.47 3.03
C GLY A 109 -1.58 17.38 4.24
N ARG A 110 -2.08 16.78 5.30
CA ARG A 110 -1.29 16.46 6.48
C ARG A 110 -0.49 15.20 6.24
N ILE A 111 0.80 15.37 5.91
CA ILE A 111 1.72 14.27 5.66
C ILE A 111 2.33 13.84 6.99
N GLU A 112 2.27 12.55 7.28
CA GLU A 112 2.91 11.88 8.40
C GLU A 112 3.92 10.88 7.83
N GLU A 113 5.20 11.12 8.09
CA GLU A 113 6.26 10.24 7.60
C GLU A 113 6.34 8.98 8.44
N VAL A 114 6.44 7.83 7.77
CA VAL A 114 6.63 6.53 8.42
C VAL A 114 8.03 5.97 8.19
N ARG A 115 8.45 5.10 9.11
CA ARG A 115 9.75 4.44 9.10
C ARG A 115 9.61 2.98 9.51
N GLU A 116 10.66 2.21 9.28
CA GLU A 116 10.78 0.82 9.76
C GLU A 116 10.37 0.67 11.21
N GLY A 117 9.43 -0.24 11.47
CA GLY A 117 8.97 -0.60 12.80
C GLY A 117 7.91 0.34 13.40
N ASP A 118 7.49 1.39 12.68
CA ASP A 118 6.37 2.22 13.12
C ASP A 118 5.07 1.42 13.14
N HIS A 119 4.14 1.82 14.04
CA HIS A 119 2.84 1.20 14.18
C HIS A 119 1.72 2.18 13.84
N ILE A 120 0.79 1.74 12.98
CA ILE A 120 -0.42 2.50 12.63
C ILE A 120 -1.62 1.72 13.14
N THR A 121 -2.35 2.32 14.08
CA THR A 121 -3.47 1.65 14.77
C THR A 121 -4.83 2.22 14.39
N CYS A 122 -5.82 1.32 14.24
CA CYS A 122 -7.22 1.67 14.00
C CYS A 122 -8.14 0.63 14.65
N GLY A 123 -8.66 0.93 15.84
CA GLY A 123 -9.38 -0.07 16.63
C GLY A 123 -8.51 -1.26 17.00
N SER A 124 -8.91 -2.46 16.57
CA SER A 124 -8.13 -3.70 16.74
C SER A 124 -7.07 -3.94 15.66
N VAL A 125 -7.05 -3.09 14.63
CA VAL A 125 -6.01 -3.13 13.58
C VAL A 125 -4.75 -2.49 14.11
N ASP A 126 -3.62 -3.19 13.98
CA ASP A 126 -2.28 -2.69 14.30
C ASP A 126 -1.33 -3.12 13.18
N LEU A 127 -0.97 -2.17 12.33
CA LEU A 127 -0.11 -2.36 11.16
C LEU A 127 1.31 -1.92 11.47
N THR A 128 2.26 -2.82 11.36
CA THR A 128 3.70 -2.53 11.46
C THR A 128 4.24 -2.18 10.08
N VAL A 129 5.01 -1.10 9.99
CA VAL A 129 5.69 -0.66 8.76
C VAL A 129 6.97 -1.46 8.55
N TYR A 130 7.16 -2.02 7.36
CA TYR A 130 8.40 -2.62 6.88
C TYR A 130 8.88 -1.83 5.67
N GLU A 131 10.06 -1.22 5.76
CA GLU A 131 10.68 -0.57 4.60
C GLU A 131 11.14 -1.62 3.59
N THR A 132 10.64 -1.47 2.36
CA THR A 132 10.92 -2.38 1.24
C THR A 132 11.27 -1.59 -0.01
N PRO A 133 12.40 -0.84 0.02
CA PRO A 133 12.84 -0.04 -1.11
C PRO A 133 13.19 -0.88 -2.33
N GLY A 134 13.21 -0.25 -3.51
CA GLY A 134 13.69 -0.83 -4.75
C GLY A 134 12.73 -0.67 -5.93
N HIS A 135 11.41 -0.73 -5.72
CA HIS A 135 10.44 -0.25 -6.71
C HIS A 135 10.41 1.29 -6.73
N THR A 136 10.33 1.88 -5.54
CA THR A 136 10.68 3.27 -5.23
C THR A 136 11.63 3.31 -4.04
N PRO A 137 12.34 4.42 -3.79
CA PRO A 137 13.21 4.55 -2.62
C PRO A 137 12.46 4.46 -1.29
N GLY A 138 11.24 4.98 -1.23
CA GLY A 138 10.39 5.01 -0.06
C GLY A 138 9.32 3.92 -0.02
N GLY A 139 9.49 2.83 -0.79
CA GLY A 139 8.56 1.71 -0.76
C GLY A 139 8.43 1.08 0.62
N VAL A 140 7.20 0.84 1.09
CA VAL A 140 6.90 0.18 2.36
C VAL A 140 5.82 -0.88 2.22
N CYS A 141 5.85 -1.83 3.15
CA CYS A 141 4.79 -2.81 3.37
C CYS A 141 4.13 -2.57 4.73
N TYR A 142 2.84 -2.85 4.83
CA TYR A 142 2.08 -2.78 6.08
C TYR A 142 1.71 -4.19 6.53
N TYR A 143 2.32 -4.64 7.62
CA TYR A 143 2.17 -6.00 8.15
C TYR A 143 1.31 -6.04 9.41
N MET A 144 0.46 -7.04 9.52
CA MET A 144 -0.09 -7.53 10.79
C MET A 144 -0.10 -9.06 10.78
N PRO A 145 -0.15 -9.72 11.95
CA PRO A 145 -0.12 -11.19 12.00
C PRO A 145 -1.14 -11.84 11.06
N GLY A 146 -0.63 -12.62 10.09
CA GLY A 146 -1.40 -13.36 9.10
C GLY A 146 -1.58 -12.66 7.76
N LEU A 147 -1.26 -11.36 7.61
CA LEU A 147 -1.36 -10.65 6.34
C LEU A 147 -0.36 -9.50 6.19
N VAL A 148 0.00 -9.18 4.94
CA VAL A 148 0.84 -8.04 4.60
C VAL A 148 0.36 -7.37 3.31
N PHE A 149 0.22 -6.04 3.32
CA PHE A 149 -0.01 -5.23 2.13
C PHE A 149 1.35 -4.77 1.61
N VAL A 150 1.67 -5.14 0.38
CA VAL A 150 3.05 -5.01 -0.12
C VAL A 150 3.21 -3.99 -1.24
N GLY A 151 2.11 -3.33 -1.67
CA GLY A 151 2.17 -2.46 -2.84
C GLY A 151 2.82 -3.16 -4.01
N ASP A 152 3.78 -2.50 -4.63
CA ASP A 152 4.50 -2.99 -5.79
C ASP A 152 5.88 -3.61 -5.44
N THR A 153 5.96 -4.24 -4.27
CA THR A 153 7.17 -4.98 -3.85
C THR A 153 7.14 -6.42 -4.37
N LEU A 154 6.11 -7.19 -4.04
CA LEU A 154 5.99 -8.62 -4.35
C LEU A 154 4.61 -8.93 -4.94
N PHE A 155 4.59 -9.61 -6.09
CA PHE A 155 3.37 -10.05 -6.77
C PHE A 155 3.28 -11.58 -6.83
N ASN A 156 2.13 -12.09 -7.22
CA ASN A 156 1.96 -13.52 -7.50
C ASN A 156 2.89 -13.94 -8.64
N GLN A 157 3.95 -14.70 -8.31
CA GLN A 157 5.02 -15.14 -9.21
C GLN A 157 5.73 -14.00 -9.96
N SER A 158 5.77 -12.80 -9.37
CA SER A 158 6.43 -11.63 -9.97
C SER A 158 6.90 -10.66 -8.88
N ILE A 159 7.52 -9.57 -9.30
CA ILE A 159 7.94 -8.46 -8.45
C ILE A 159 7.60 -7.12 -9.11
N GLY A 160 7.65 -6.04 -8.36
CA GLY A 160 7.54 -4.69 -8.88
C GLY A 160 8.63 -4.38 -9.90
N ARG A 161 8.34 -3.49 -10.83
CA ARG A 161 9.33 -2.98 -11.79
C ARG A 161 10.37 -2.14 -11.06
N THR A 162 11.59 -2.20 -11.57
CA THR A 162 12.75 -1.47 -11.02
C THR A 162 13.48 -0.65 -12.08
N ASP A 163 12.88 -0.53 -13.28
CA ASP A 163 13.40 0.21 -14.42
C ASP A 163 12.86 1.64 -14.53
N PHE A 164 12.12 2.10 -13.52
CA PHE A 164 11.73 3.50 -13.36
C PHE A 164 12.85 4.33 -12.73
N VAL A 165 12.68 5.65 -12.79
CA VAL A 165 13.59 6.59 -12.10
C VAL A 165 13.65 6.23 -10.61
N GLU A 166 14.86 6.11 -10.08
CA GLU A 166 15.15 5.72 -8.68
C GLU A 166 14.79 4.27 -8.31
N GLY A 167 14.37 3.44 -9.28
CA GLY A 167 14.20 2.00 -9.08
C GLY A 167 15.54 1.27 -9.02
N ASP A 168 15.65 0.20 -8.21
CA ASP A 168 16.85 -0.62 -8.07
C ASP A 168 16.49 -2.10 -7.83
N TYR A 169 16.90 -2.96 -8.75
CA TYR A 169 16.55 -4.38 -8.73
C TYR A 169 17.16 -5.12 -7.54
N ASP A 170 18.44 -4.90 -7.29
CA ASP A 170 19.16 -5.64 -6.23
C ASP A 170 18.62 -5.24 -4.85
N THR A 171 18.32 -3.96 -4.67
CA THR A 171 17.68 -3.44 -3.46
C THR A 171 16.28 -4.06 -3.23
N LEU A 172 15.46 -4.18 -4.29
CA LEU A 172 14.13 -4.79 -4.18
C LEU A 172 14.24 -6.28 -3.80
N ILE A 173 15.13 -7.02 -4.45
CA ILE A 173 15.38 -8.45 -4.14
C ILE A 173 15.84 -8.63 -2.70
N ASP A 174 16.78 -7.79 -2.22
CA ASP A 174 17.24 -7.83 -0.85
C ASP A 174 16.13 -7.53 0.15
N ALA A 175 15.31 -6.50 -0.12
CA ALA A 175 14.16 -6.15 0.71
C ALA A 175 13.15 -7.31 0.81
N ILE A 176 12.82 -7.97 -0.31
CA ILE A 176 11.92 -9.13 -0.30
C ILE A 176 12.51 -10.26 0.56
N LYS A 177 13.80 -10.61 0.36
CA LYS A 177 14.46 -11.70 1.08
C LYS A 177 14.59 -11.43 2.57
N THR A 178 15.03 -10.21 2.93
CA THR A 178 15.37 -9.87 4.31
C THR A 178 14.17 -9.42 5.15
N LYS A 179 13.08 -8.97 4.51
CA LYS A 179 11.87 -8.51 5.18
C LYS A 179 10.69 -9.47 4.97
N LEU A 180 10.23 -9.66 3.75
CA LEU A 180 9.02 -10.42 3.48
C LEU A 180 9.21 -11.93 3.66
N TYR A 181 10.34 -12.48 3.19
CA TYR A 181 10.60 -13.91 3.31
C TYR A 181 10.96 -14.36 4.75
N THR A 182 11.12 -13.43 5.69
CA THR A 182 11.24 -13.74 7.12
C THR A 182 9.89 -13.95 7.80
N LEU A 183 8.79 -13.52 7.14
CA LEU A 183 7.44 -13.72 7.66
C LEU A 183 7.03 -15.20 7.62
N PRO A 184 6.07 -15.62 8.47
CA PRO A 184 5.50 -16.96 8.43
C PRO A 184 4.99 -17.33 7.04
N ASP A 185 5.18 -18.58 6.62
CA ASP A 185 4.82 -19.04 5.26
C ASP A 185 3.33 -18.90 4.95
N GLU A 186 2.47 -18.99 5.98
CA GLU A 186 1.02 -18.82 5.87
C GLU A 186 0.55 -17.35 5.75
N THR A 187 1.47 -16.37 5.82
CA THR A 187 1.12 -14.96 5.70
C THR A 187 0.57 -14.67 4.31
N MET A 188 -0.65 -14.15 4.25
CA MET A 188 -1.27 -13.69 3.00
C MET A 188 -0.65 -12.39 2.52
N VAL A 189 -0.33 -12.34 1.24
CA VAL A 189 0.27 -11.18 0.56
C VAL A 189 -0.78 -10.49 -0.30
N TYR A 190 -0.99 -9.21 -0.03
CA TYR A 190 -1.94 -8.34 -0.72
C TYR A 190 -1.18 -7.30 -1.55
N PRO A 191 -0.98 -7.56 -2.87
CA PRO A 191 -0.17 -6.71 -3.73
C PRO A 191 -0.93 -5.51 -4.29
N GLY A 192 -0.18 -4.52 -4.79
CA GLY A 192 -0.75 -3.37 -5.51
C GLY A 192 -1.44 -3.76 -6.81
N HIS A 193 -0.99 -4.83 -7.47
CA HIS A 193 -1.60 -5.31 -8.72
C HIS A 193 -1.77 -6.83 -8.72
N GLY A 194 -2.79 -7.28 -9.46
CA GLY A 194 -3.06 -8.70 -9.65
C GLY A 194 -3.66 -9.39 -8.44
N PRO A 195 -3.63 -10.74 -8.41
CA PRO A 195 -4.22 -11.52 -7.32
C PRO A 195 -3.34 -11.54 -6.08
N GLU A 196 -3.97 -11.83 -4.94
CA GLU A 196 -3.27 -12.18 -3.70
C GLU A 196 -2.44 -13.45 -3.85
N THR A 197 -1.42 -13.57 -3.00
CA THR A 197 -0.55 -14.75 -2.91
C THR A 197 -0.21 -15.03 -1.43
N GLN A 198 0.81 -15.85 -1.18
CA GLN A 198 1.22 -16.26 0.15
C GLN A 198 2.75 -16.32 0.24
N ILE A 199 3.33 -15.93 1.36
CA ILE A 199 4.80 -15.89 1.53
C ILE A 199 5.45 -17.24 1.20
N GLY A 200 4.92 -18.35 1.73
CA GLY A 200 5.46 -19.67 1.45
C GLY A 200 5.37 -20.09 -0.01
N TYR A 201 4.31 -19.65 -0.71
CA TYR A 201 4.17 -19.90 -2.14
C TYR A 201 5.23 -19.13 -2.94
N GLU A 202 5.44 -17.86 -2.64
CA GLU A 202 6.43 -17.03 -3.35
C GLU A 202 7.87 -17.46 -3.06
N LYS A 203 8.20 -17.88 -1.84
CA LYS A 203 9.50 -18.50 -1.54
C LYS A 203 9.81 -19.69 -2.44
N GLN A 204 8.81 -20.48 -2.77
CA GLN A 204 8.98 -21.70 -3.55
C GLN A 204 8.92 -21.47 -5.07
N TYR A 205 8.06 -20.56 -5.54
CA TYR A 205 7.69 -20.51 -6.96
C TYR A 205 7.98 -19.16 -7.64
N ASN A 206 8.40 -18.11 -6.89
CA ASN A 206 8.70 -16.83 -7.51
C ASN A 206 9.98 -16.92 -8.37
N PRO A 207 9.88 -16.70 -9.70
CA PRO A 207 11.03 -16.88 -10.59
C PRO A 207 12.09 -15.78 -10.47
N PHE A 208 11.76 -14.65 -9.82
CA PHE A 208 12.65 -13.49 -9.70
C PHE A 208 13.48 -13.52 -8.41
N VAL A 209 12.87 -14.02 -7.32
CA VAL A 209 13.48 -13.89 -6.00
C VAL A 209 14.20 -15.15 -5.54
N GLY A 210 14.05 -16.25 -6.17
CA GLY A 210 14.68 -17.55 -5.86
C GLY A 210 15.02 -17.77 -4.37
N ALA A 211 14.78 -18.94 -3.85
CA ALA A 211 15.09 -19.25 -2.45
C ALA A 211 16.59 -19.13 -2.14
#